data_528ee1502f857ea8964c9605379fc364
#
_entry.id   528ee1502f857ea8964c9605379fc364
#
_cell.length_a   1.000
_cell.length_b   1.000
_cell.length_c   1.000
_cell.angle_alpha   90.00
_cell.angle_beta   90.00
_cell.angle_gamma   90.00
#
_symmetry.space_group_name_H-M   'P 1'
#
loop_
_entity.id
_entity.type
_entity.pdbx_description
1 polymer ?
#
loop_
_entity_poly.entity_id
_entity_poly.type
_entity_poly.pdbx_seq_one_letter_code
_entity_poly.pdbx_strand_id
1 'polypeptide(L)'
;VIRRLHRLFYHGIDPDAAGQYRTGQVFITGTEYVPPAAEDVPACMAAFVVELPQKREAMHPVEFAAYAHRRLVDIHPFQDGNGRTARLLMNLILINQGYCIVSIPPVWRHDYIIALQQAQRKRSPSDEAFIKLIAECELEAQRDYCRMFHIKLPAIQKDGQEL
;
A
#
# COMPACT_ATOMS: atom_id res chain seq x y z
N VAL A 1 12.52 9.28 1.56
CA VAL A 1 11.88 8.29 2.44
C VAL A 1 11.85 6.92 1.76
N ILE A 2 11.21 6.72 0.58
CA ILE A 2 10.95 5.42 -0.05
C ILE A 2 12.24 4.60 -0.30
N ARG A 3 13.28 5.22 -0.90
CA ARG A 3 14.59 4.56 -1.10
C ARG A 3 15.25 4.14 0.21
N ARG A 4 15.05 4.91 1.29
CA ARG A 4 15.56 4.56 2.63
C ARG A 4 14.80 3.38 3.23
N LEU A 5 13.47 3.32 3.08
CA LEU A 5 12.67 2.16 3.50
C LEU A 5 13.14 0.88 2.80
N HIS A 6 13.34 0.92 1.49
CA HIS A 6 13.89 -0.20 0.75
C HIS A 6 15.28 -0.60 1.26
N ARG A 7 16.18 0.38 1.44
CA ARG A 7 17.55 0.12 1.92
C ARG A 7 17.57 -0.58 3.28
N LEU A 8 16.68 -0.19 4.21
CA LEU A 8 16.67 -0.70 5.58
C LEU A 8 16.54 -2.23 5.65
N PHE A 9 15.70 -2.83 4.82
CA PHE A 9 15.53 -4.29 4.85
C PHE A 9 16.30 -5.01 3.74
N TYR A 10 16.55 -4.34 2.61
CA TYR A 10 17.15 -4.99 1.46
C TYR A 10 18.69 -5.03 1.52
N HIS A 11 19.30 -4.17 2.34
CA HIS A 11 20.75 -4.14 2.53
C HIS A 11 21.33 -5.48 3.00
N GLY A 12 20.61 -6.23 3.82
CA GLY A 12 21.01 -7.58 4.22
C GLY A 12 20.83 -8.66 3.15
N ILE A 13 20.14 -8.34 2.03
CA ILE A 13 19.91 -9.26 0.91
C ILE A 13 20.89 -8.96 -0.23
N ASP A 14 20.93 -7.71 -0.66
CA ASP A 14 21.80 -7.19 -1.71
C ASP A 14 22.17 -5.73 -1.38
N PRO A 15 23.35 -5.48 -0.81
CA PRO A 15 23.79 -4.14 -0.39
C PRO A 15 23.89 -3.15 -1.56
N ASP A 16 24.26 -3.62 -2.76
CA ASP A 16 24.49 -2.78 -3.93
C ASP A 16 23.16 -2.31 -4.54
N ALA A 17 22.16 -3.19 -4.58
CA ALA A 17 20.82 -2.87 -5.07
C ALA A 17 19.96 -2.13 -4.03
N ALA A 18 20.35 -2.14 -2.74
CA ALA A 18 19.54 -1.59 -1.66
C ALA A 18 19.29 -0.08 -1.80
N GLY A 19 18.03 0.29 -2.03
CA GLY A 19 17.60 1.66 -2.25
C GLY A 19 17.96 2.24 -3.62
N GLN A 20 18.41 1.42 -4.58
CA GLN A 20 18.64 1.84 -5.96
C GLN A 20 17.42 1.51 -6.82
N TYR A 21 17.08 2.41 -7.75
CA TYR A 21 16.07 2.12 -8.75
C TYR A 21 16.63 1.09 -9.75
N ARG A 22 15.73 0.24 -10.24
CA ARG A 22 16.09 -0.75 -11.28
C ARG A 22 16.56 -0.07 -12.57
N THR A 23 17.48 -0.73 -13.25
CA THR A 23 17.99 -0.31 -14.56
C THR A 23 17.49 -1.21 -15.68
N GLY A 24 16.84 -2.33 -15.34
CA GLY A 24 16.26 -3.29 -16.29
C GLY A 24 14.73 -3.36 -16.18
N GLN A 25 14.11 -3.92 -17.23
CA GLN A 25 12.69 -4.23 -17.21
C GLN A 25 12.41 -5.37 -16.21
N VAL A 26 11.29 -5.26 -15.50
CA VAL A 26 10.81 -6.30 -14.59
C VAL A 26 9.39 -6.72 -14.96
N PHE A 27 9.05 -7.95 -14.63
CA PHE A 27 7.71 -8.50 -14.79
C PHE A 27 7.18 -8.95 -13.43
N ILE A 28 5.91 -8.66 -13.16
CA ILE A 28 5.28 -9.03 -11.89
C ILE A 28 4.60 -10.38 -12.08
N THR A 29 5.05 -11.38 -11.33
CA THR A 29 4.47 -12.73 -11.39
C THR A 29 3.00 -12.73 -10.96
N GLY A 30 2.15 -13.38 -11.75
CA GLY A 30 0.73 -13.55 -11.43
C GLY A 30 -0.17 -12.40 -11.86
N THR A 31 0.32 -11.46 -12.69
CA THR A 31 -0.47 -10.38 -13.28
C THR A 31 -0.04 -10.10 -14.73
N GLU A 32 -0.96 -9.60 -15.54
CA GLU A 32 -0.67 -9.07 -16.88
C GLU A 32 -0.21 -7.60 -16.86
N TYR A 33 -0.19 -6.98 -15.68
CA TYR A 33 0.25 -5.60 -15.55
C TYR A 33 1.76 -5.49 -15.81
N VAL A 34 2.12 -4.58 -16.73
CA VAL A 34 3.51 -4.28 -17.07
C VAL A 34 3.89 -2.94 -16.45
N PRO A 35 4.85 -2.92 -15.51
CA PRO A 35 5.36 -1.67 -14.94
C PRO A 35 6.01 -0.77 -16.01
N PRO A 36 6.15 0.55 -15.74
CA PRO A 36 6.87 1.47 -16.62
C PRO A 36 8.26 0.96 -17.04
N ALA A 37 8.78 1.46 -18.15
CA ALA A 37 10.16 1.18 -18.56
C ALA A 37 11.16 1.65 -17.47
N ALA A 38 12.32 1.01 -17.38
CA ALA A 38 13.28 1.34 -16.33
C ALA A 38 13.75 2.81 -16.37
N GLU A 39 13.92 3.35 -17.58
CA GLU A 39 14.25 4.75 -17.82
C GLU A 39 13.22 5.75 -17.32
N ASP A 40 11.93 5.35 -17.27
CA ASP A 40 10.82 6.20 -16.80
C ASP A 40 10.66 6.18 -15.28
N VAL A 41 11.25 5.20 -14.58
CA VAL A 41 11.09 5.04 -13.13
C VAL A 41 11.45 6.30 -12.34
N PRO A 42 12.56 7.01 -12.60
CA PRO A 42 12.89 8.23 -11.87
C PRO A 42 11.82 9.31 -12.02
N ALA A 43 11.29 9.51 -13.23
CA ALA A 43 10.25 10.49 -13.52
C ALA A 43 8.91 10.10 -12.86
N CYS A 44 8.51 8.83 -12.95
CA CYS A 44 7.32 8.30 -12.28
C CYS A 44 7.39 8.46 -10.75
N MET A 45 8.55 8.21 -10.16
CA MET A 45 8.77 8.37 -8.72
C MET A 45 8.77 9.84 -8.29
N ALA A 46 9.32 10.73 -9.12
CA ALA A 46 9.27 12.17 -8.87
C ALA A 46 7.82 12.69 -8.90
N ALA A 47 7.05 12.34 -9.92
CA ALA A 47 5.63 12.67 -10.03
C ALA A 47 4.83 12.12 -8.83
N PHE A 48 5.05 10.86 -8.46
CA PHE A 48 4.41 10.24 -7.30
C PHE A 48 4.68 11.03 -6.00
N VAL A 49 5.93 11.43 -5.76
CA VAL A 49 6.28 12.18 -4.55
C VAL A 49 5.64 13.58 -4.53
N VAL A 50 5.52 14.22 -5.69
CA VAL A 50 4.91 15.56 -5.83
C VAL A 50 3.40 15.52 -5.55
N GLU A 51 2.71 14.46 -5.93
CA GLU A 51 1.26 14.34 -5.70
C GLU A 51 0.86 13.97 -4.26
N LEU A 52 1.79 13.38 -3.46
CA LEU A 52 1.48 12.90 -2.11
C LEU A 52 0.90 13.95 -1.17
N PRO A 53 1.40 15.20 -1.08
CA PRO A 53 0.83 16.22 -0.18
C PRO A 53 -0.65 16.50 -0.49
N GLN A 54 -0.98 16.72 -1.76
CA GLN A 54 -2.36 16.99 -2.19
C GLN A 54 -3.28 15.79 -1.90
N LYS A 55 -2.82 14.56 -2.16
CA LYS A 55 -3.58 13.35 -1.87
C LYS A 55 -3.82 13.16 -0.38
N ARG A 56 -2.81 13.48 0.45
CA ARG A 56 -2.93 13.42 1.90
C ARG A 56 -4.02 14.37 2.44
N GLU A 57 -4.16 15.54 1.85
CA GLU A 57 -5.18 16.54 2.26
C GLU A 57 -6.58 16.16 1.78
N ALA A 58 -6.68 15.50 0.61
CA ALA A 58 -7.95 15.22 -0.05
C ALA A 58 -8.58 13.87 0.34
N MET A 59 -7.80 12.93 0.92
CA MET A 59 -8.24 11.56 1.16
C MET A 59 -8.30 11.23 2.65
N HIS A 60 -9.19 10.30 3.02
CA HIS A 60 -9.14 9.70 4.36
C HIS A 60 -7.78 9.00 4.56
N PRO A 61 -7.17 9.03 5.77
CA PRO A 61 -5.83 8.48 6.00
C PRO A 61 -5.63 7.04 5.53
N VAL A 62 -6.63 6.17 5.70
CA VAL A 62 -6.58 4.77 5.25
C VAL A 62 -6.58 4.69 3.71
N GLU A 63 -7.42 5.51 3.05
CA GLU A 63 -7.45 5.61 1.59
C GLU A 63 -6.12 6.14 1.04
N PHE A 64 -5.55 7.16 1.68
CA PHE A 64 -4.25 7.70 1.31
C PHE A 64 -3.12 6.66 1.46
N ALA A 65 -3.15 5.87 2.54
CA ALA A 65 -2.17 4.80 2.76
C ALA A 65 -2.30 3.71 1.70
N ALA A 66 -3.54 3.29 1.37
CA ALA A 66 -3.83 2.34 0.28
C ALA A 66 -3.39 2.89 -1.08
N TYR A 67 -3.70 4.15 -1.39
CA TYR A 67 -3.25 4.84 -2.59
C TYR A 67 -1.73 4.83 -2.73
N ALA A 68 -1.00 5.23 -1.70
CA ALA A 68 0.45 5.29 -1.73
C ALA A 68 1.09 3.89 -1.93
N HIS A 69 0.51 2.87 -1.30
CA HIS A 69 0.90 1.48 -1.50
C HIS A 69 0.73 1.07 -2.97
N ARG A 70 -0.48 1.21 -3.51
CA ARG A 70 -0.81 0.81 -4.87
C ARG A 70 0.07 1.53 -5.89
N ARG A 71 0.21 2.87 -5.79
CA ARG A 71 1.05 3.65 -6.71
C ARG A 71 2.50 3.17 -6.73
N LEU A 72 3.06 2.83 -5.57
CA LEU A 72 4.42 2.29 -5.51
C LEU A 72 4.53 0.92 -6.16
N VAL A 73 3.52 0.06 -5.98
CA VAL A 73 3.46 -1.25 -6.63
C VAL A 73 3.32 -1.11 -8.15
N ASP A 74 2.56 -0.12 -8.64
CA ASP A 74 2.41 0.14 -10.07
C ASP A 74 3.72 0.60 -10.72
N ILE A 75 4.43 1.53 -10.09
CA ILE A 75 5.73 2.01 -10.60
C ILE A 75 6.79 0.90 -10.54
N HIS A 76 6.74 0.06 -9.52
CA HIS A 76 7.68 -1.05 -9.31
C HIS A 76 9.13 -0.61 -9.41
N PRO A 77 9.59 0.36 -8.58
CA PRO A 77 10.83 1.07 -8.83
C PRO A 77 12.11 0.27 -8.56
N PHE A 78 12.03 -0.83 -7.83
CA PHE A 78 13.20 -1.63 -7.44
C PHE A 78 13.25 -2.95 -8.20
N GLN A 79 14.43 -3.59 -8.26
CA GLN A 79 14.60 -4.89 -8.89
C GLN A 79 13.80 -5.98 -8.16
N ASP A 80 13.76 -5.93 -6.83
CA ASP A 80 12.91 -6.76 -5.97
C ASP A 80 12.50 -5.95 -4.72
N GLY A 81 11.68 -6.50 -3.85
CA GLY A 81 11.27 -5.89 -2.58
C GLY A 81 10.21 -4.78 -2.71
N ASN A 82 9.63 -4.55 -3.90
CA ASN A 82 8.64 -3.50 -4.12
C ASN A 82 7.39 -3.66 -3.23
N GLY A 83 6.83 -4.86 -3.13
CA GLY A 83 5.68 -5.13 -2.27
C GLY A 83 5.98 -4.95 -0.78
N ARG A 84 7.19 -5.29 -0.33
CA ARG A 84 7.64 -5.05 1.05
C ARG A 84 7.77 -3.56 1.32
N THR A 85 8.39 -2.82 0.41
CA THR A 85 8.53 -1.35 0.50
C THR A 85 7.17 -0.66 0.51
N ALA A 86 6.23 -1.10 -0.34
CA ALA A 86 4.89 -0.55 -0.40
C ALA A 86 4.12 -0.75 0.92
N ARG A 87 4.21 -1.93 1.53
CA ARG A 87 3.61 -2.19 2.85
C ARG A 87 4.27 -1.36 3.95
N LEU A 88 5.59 -1.17 3.92
CA LEU A 88 6.28 -0.31 4.88
C LEU A 88 5.86 1.16 4.71
N LEU A 89 5.73 1.64 3.47
CA LEU A 89 5.26 3.00 3.20
C LEU A 89 3.83 3.21 3.69
N MET A 90 2.94 2.28 3.39
CA MET A 90 1.55 2.27 3.85
C MET A 90 1.48 2.36 5.38
N ASN A 91 2.20 1.49 6.08
CA ASN A 91 2.23 1.48 7.53
C ASN A 91 2.86 2.74 8.13
N LEU A 92 3.89 3.30 7.50
CA LEU A 92 4.47 4.58 7.92
C LEU A 92 3.43 5.71 7.83
N ILE A 93 2.62 5.73 6.78
CA ILE A 93 1.52 6.70 6.63
C ILE A 93 0.47 6.50 7.72
N LEU A 94 0.01 5.27 7.95
CA LEU A 94 -0.98 4.94 8.97
C LEU A 94 -0.53 5.37 10.37
N ILE A 95 0.68 4.98 10.78
CA ILE A 95 1.26 5.34 12.09
C ILE A 95 1.33 6.86 12.26
N ASN A 96 1.79 7.60 11.24
CA ASN A 96 1.88 9.05 11.29
C ASN A 96 0.51 9.75 11.39
N GLN A 97 -0.57 9.04 11.09
CA GLN A 97 -1.95 9.52 11.20
C GLN A 97 -2.68 8.97 12.45
N GLY A 98 -1.95 8.27 13.35
CA GLY A 98 -2.51 7.72 14.58
C GLY A 98 -3.28 6.41 14.42
N TYR A 99 -3.11 5.73 13.29
CA TYR A 99 -3.69 4.41 13.00
C TYR A 99 -2.77 3.28 13.44
N CYS A 100 -3.29 2.04 13.48
CA CYS A 100 -2.54 0.85 13.80
C CYS A 100 -1.64 0.39 12.64
N ILE A 101 -0.73 -0.54 12.94
CA ILE A 101 0.05 -1.24 11.92
C ILE A 101 -0.86 -2.31 11.28
N VAL A 102 -1.01 -2.22 9.97
CA VAL A 102 -1.76 -3.20 9.18
C VAL A 102 -0.83 -4.32 8.73
N SER A 103 -1.23 -5.55 9.03
CA SER A 103 -0.68 -6.77 8.45
C SER A 103 -1.74 -7.42 7.58
N ILE A 104 -1.44 -7.63 6.30
CA ILE A 104 -2.35 -8.36 5.40
C ILE A 104 -2.12 -9.85 5.66
N PRO A 105 -3.13 -10.58 6.19
CA PRO A 105 -2.97 -11.98 6.52
C PRO A 105 -2.63 -12.82 5.28
N PRO A 106 -1.80 -13.87 5.40
CA PRO A 106 -1.47 -14.76 4.27
C PRO A 106 -2.71 -15.38 3.60
N VAL A 107 -3.77 -15.64 4.35
CA VAL A 107 -5.03 -16.17 3.83
C VAL A 107 -5.72 -15.20 2.87
N TRP A 108 -5.49 -13.89 3.00
CA TRP A 108 -6.04 -12.85 2.11
C TRP A 108 -5.11 -12.50 0.94
N ARG A 109 -4.02 -13.26 0.76
CA ARG A 109 -3.08 -13.02 -0.34
C ARG A 109 -3.74 -13.02 -1.71
N HIS A 110 -4.71 -13.92 -1.93
CA HIS A 110 -5.44 -14.00 -3.17
C HIS A 110 -6.29 -12.76 -3.42
N ASP A 111 -7.08 -12.34 -2.43
CA ASP A 111 -7.94 -11.16 -2.51
C ASP A 111 -7.12 -9.88 -2.69
N TYR A 112 -5.98 -9.79 -2.01
CA TYR A 112 -5.01 -8.71 -2.20
C TYR A 112 -4.51 -8.61 -3.65
N ILE A 113 -4.15 -9.74 -4.27
CA ILE A 113 -3.68 -9.74 -5.66
C ILE A 113 -4.82 -9.35 -6.61
N ILE A 114 -6.02 -9.89 -6.42
CA ILE A 114 -7.20 -9.54 -7.23
C ILE A 114 -7.53 -8.04 -7.12
N ALA A 115 -7.52 -7.50 -5.91
CA ALA A 115 -7.80 -6.09 -5.68
C ALA A 115 -6.78 -5.17 -6.39
N LEU A 116 -5.49 -5.52 -6.34
CA LEU A 116 -4.46 -4.80 -7.10
C LEU A 116 -4.68 -4.91 -8.62
N GLN A 117 -5.00 -6.11 -9.12
CA GLN A 117 -5.29 -6.31 -10.55
C GLN A 117 -6.50 -5.51 -11.02
N GLN A 118 -7.54 -5.36 -10.17
CA GLN A 118 -8.70 -4.51 -10.49
C GLN A 118 -8.31 -3.05 -10.63
N ALA A 119 -7.46 -2.56 -9.73
CA ALA A 119 -6.93 -1.20 -9.78
C ALA A 119 -6.02 -0.95 -11.01
N GLN A 120 -5.37 -1.99 -11.52
CA GLN A 120 -4.44 -1.94 -12.65
C GLN A 120 -5.08 -2.18 -14.02
N ARG A 121 -6.39 -2.41 -14.09
CA ARG A 121 -7.11 -2.64 -15.36
C ARG A 121 -7.02 -1.42 -16.26
N LYS A 122 -6.78 -1.65 -17.56
CA LYS A 122 -6.79 -0.58 -18.58
C LYS A 122 -8.19 0.02 -18.80
N ARG A 123 -9.23 -0.80 -18.64
CA ARG A 123 -10.63 -0.36 -18.74
C ARG A 123 -11.27 -0.39 -17.36
N SER A 124 -11.81 0.74 -16.94
CA SER A 124 -12.49 0.91 -15.64
C SER A 124 -11.62 0.49 -14.45
N PRO A 125 -10.44 1.11 -14.21
CA PRO A 125 -9.65 0.85 -13.01
C PRO A 125 -10.45 1.27 -11.79
N SER A 126 -10.40 0.46 -10.72
CA SER A 126 -11.04 0.77 -9.44
C SER A 126 -10.13 0.42 -8.29
N ASP A 127 -9.89 1.38 -7.41
CA ASP A 127 -9.14 1.20 -6.17
C ASP A 127 -10.02 0.70 -5.02
N GLU A 128 -11.35 0.68 -5.21
CA GLU A 128 -12.34 0.43 -4.15
C GLU A 128 -12.09 -0.90 -3.41
N ALA A 129 -11.89 -1.99 -4.15
CA ALA A 129 -11.64 -3.30 -3.55
C ALA A 129 -10.34 -3.31 -2.72
N PHE A 130 -9.31 -2.60 -3.19
CA PHE A 130 -8.04 -2.52 -2.47
C PHE A 130 -8.16 -1.63 -1.22
N ILE A 131 -8.82 -0.48 -1.33
CA ILE A 131 -9.10 0.41 -0.19
C ILE A 131 -9.91 -0.33 0.87
N LYS A 132 -10.97 -1.04 0.47
CA LYS A 132 -11.81 -1.85 1.35
C LYS A 132 -10.98 -2.91 2.10
N LEU A 133 -10.14 -3.65 1.39
CA LEU A 133 -9.26 -4.66 1.99
C LEU A 133 -8.35 -4.05 3.05
N ILE A 134 -7.72 -2.90 2.77
CA ILE A 134 -6.85 -2.23 3.76
C ILE A 134 -7.66 -1.70 4.94
N ALA A 135 -8.85 -1.17 4.70
CA ALA A 135 -9.73 -0.70 5.77
C ALA A 135 -10.20 -1.83 6.69
N GLU A 136 -10.50 -3.01 6.13
CA GLU A 136 -10.85 -4.21 6.92
C GLU A 136 -9.65 -4.69 7.76
N CYS A 137 -8.44 -4.71 7.19
CA CYS A 137 -7.22 -5.03 7.95
C CYS A 137 -6.97 -4.03 9.09
N GLU A 138 -7.17 -2.74 8.84
CA GLU A 138 -7.00 -1.70 9.87
C GLU A 138 -8.04 -1.84 10.98
N LEU A 139 -9.29 -2.09 10.63
CA LEU A 139 -10.37 -2.30 11.60
C LEU A 139 -10.09 -3.51 12.51
N GLU A 140 -9.59 -4.62 11.95
CA GLU A 140 -9.20 -5.77 12.76
C GLU A 140 -7.99 -5.46 13.66
N ALA A 141 -6.99 -4.74 13.15
CA ALA A 141 -5.85 -4.31 13.96
C ALA A 141 -6.28 -3.44 15.14
N GLN A 142 -7.21 -2.50 14.94
CA GLN A 142 -7.79 -1.68 16.01
C GLN A 142 -8.59 -2.52 17.01
N ARG A 143 -9.37 -3.49 16.54
CA ARG A 143 -10.11 -4.41 17.40
C ARG A 143 -9.19 -5.24 18.28
N ASP A 144 -8.11 -5.75 17.71
CA ASP A 144 -7.10 -6.52 18.46
C ASP A 144 -6.39 -5.64 19.50
N TYR A 145 -6.07 -4.40 19.14
CA TYR A 145 -5.52 -3.43 20.08
C TYR A 145 -6.50 -3.17 21.24
N CYS A 146 -7.78 -2.93 20.94
CA CYS A 146 -8.80 -2.73 21.96
C CYS A 146 -8.98 -3.95 22.87
N ARG A 147 -8.95 -5.17 22.31
CA ARG A 147 -8.99 -6.42 23.10
C ARG A 147 -7.79 -6.54 24.02
N MET A 148 -6.58 -6.26 23.52
CA MET A 148 -5.33 -6.35 24.28
C MET A 148 -5.30 -5.39 25.47
N PHE A 149 -5.82 -4.18 25.31
CA PHE A 149 -5.83 -3.15 26.35
C PHE A 149 -7.15 -3.04 27.10
N HIS A 150 -8.09 -3.98 26.91
CA HIS A 150 -9.42 -3.99 27.53
C HIS A 150 -10.22 -2.70 27.31
N ILE A 151 -10.01 -2.06 26.16
CA ILE A 151 -10.75 -0.84 25.76
C ILE A 151 -12.11 -1.26 25.21
N LYS A 152 -13.18 -0.72 25.77
CA LYS A 152 -14.54 -0.94 25.25
C LYS A 152 -14.68 -0.21 23.91
N LEU A 153 -15.02 -0.95 22.86
CA LEU A 153 -15.39 -0.35 21.59
C LEU A 153 -16.70 0.42 21.75
N PRO A 154 -16.82 1.63 21.15
CA PRO A 154 -18.11 2.31 21.08
C PRO A 154 -19.11 1.40 20.34
N ALA A 155 -20.36 1.37 20.84
CA ALA A 155 -21.42 0.68 20.14
C ALA A 155 -21.59 1.33 18.76
N ILE A 156 -21.46 0.53 17.69
CA ILE A 156 -21.79 0.99 16.34
C ILE A 156 -23.30 1.25 16.34
N GLN A 157 -23.72 2.51 16.36
CA GLN A 157 -25.09 2.86 16.03
C GLN A 157 -25.31 2.38 14.59
N LYS A 158 -26.12 1.35 14.41
CA LYS A 158 -26.67 1.01 13.10
C LYS A 158 -27.61 2.17 12.77
N ASP A 159 -27.13 3.08 11.94
CA ASP A 159 -27.99 4.12 11.39
C ASP A 159 -29.20 3.42 10.76
N GLY A 160 -30.39 3.87 11.21
CA GLY A 160 -31.65 3.18 11.05
C GLY A 160 -31.98 2.77 9.61
N GLN A 161 -32.25 1.51 9.47
CA GLN A 161 -33.35 1.08 8.61
C GLN A 161 -34.60 1.16 9.47
N GLU A 162 -35.22 2.32 9.50
CA GLU A 162 -36.68 2.40 9.68
C GLU A 162 -37.32 2.18 8.31
N LEU A 163 -38.25 1.23 8.32
CA LEU A 163 -39.13 0.76 7.26
C LEU A 163 -39.91 1.89 6.54
#